data_8e8edfbf36825aff25fcbda704b2bfe9
#
_entry.id   8e8edfbf36825aff25fcbda704b2bfe9
#
_cell.length_a   1.000
_cell.length_b   1.000
_cell.length_c   1.000
_cell.angle_alpha   90.00
_cell.angle_beta   90.00
_cell.angle_gamma   90.00
#
_symmetry.space_group_name_H-M   'P 1'
#
loop_
_entity.id
_entity.type
_entity.pdbx_description
1 polymer ?
#
loop_
_entity_poly.entity_id
_entity_poly.type
_entity_poly.pdbx_seq_one_letter_code
_entity_poly.pdbx_strand_id
1 'polypeptide(L)'
;DEPVPAGHIIDAHGQSTQDVEAYYGPPEGAILPLGFPQSGHKGTGLAVIIDILAGTLSGAGCSQVDPPETGNALFIGVLDMAVFVPLEEFFKQTEDFIDWIKSCPPAEGFDEVVLPGENSHRIYQQRRSAGLRVDESAWTQINELATALEVDLPEPLQA
;
A
#
# COMPACT_ATOMS: atom_id res chain seq x y z
N ASP A 1 -5.72 19.54 2.64
CA ASP A 1 -6.23 18.45 1.78
C ASP A 1 -5.45 18.50 0.47
N GLU A 2 -4.63 17.47 0.24
CA GLU A 2 -3.91 17.35 -1.03
C GLU A 2 -4.81 16.61 -2.04
N PRO A 3 -4.89 17.06 -3.31
CA PRO A 3 -5.66 16.36 -4.33
C PRO A 3 -5.04 14.98 -4.62
N VAL A 4 -5.87 14.03 -5.01
CA VAL A 4 -5.39 12.73 -5.48
C VAL A 4 -4.58 12.92 -6.75
N PRO A 5 -3.43 12.24 -6.93
CA PRO A 5 -2.66 12.35 -8.16
C PRO A 5 -3.50 11.99 -9.39
N ALA A 6 -3.26 12.67 -10.51
CA ALA A 6 -3.99 12.42 -11.76
C ALA A 6 -3.85 10.94 -12.20
N GLY A 7 -4.93 10.36 -12.73
CA GLY A 7 -4.93 8.99 -13.24
C GLY A 7 -5.08 7.90 -12.19
N HIS A 8 -5.48 8.23 -10.96
CA HIS A 8 -5.70 7.26 -9.89
C HIS A 8 -7.18 6.93 -9.66
N ILE A 9 -8.06 7.90 -9.84
CA ILE A 9 -9.50 7.75 -9.63
C ILE A 9 -10.33 8.29 -10.80
N ILE A 10 -11.53 7.78 -10.91
CA ILE A 10 -12.59 8.27 -11.79
C ILE A 10 -13.84 8.58 -10.98
N ASP A 11 -14.64 9.50 -11.49
CA ASP A 11 -15.98 9.75 -10.98
C ASP A 11 -16.99 8.66 -11.43
N ALA A 12 -18.23 8.79 -11.00
CA ALA A 12 -19.33 7.90 -11.37
C ALA A 12 -19.68 7.89 -12.86
N HIS A 13 -19.18 8.84 -13.65
CA HIS A 13 -19.36 8.92 -15.11
C HIS A 13 -18.16 8.35 -15.87
N GLY A 14 -17.16 7.80 -15.15
CA GLY A 14 -15.93 7.25 -15.75
C GLY A 14 -14.93 8.32 -16.18
N GLN A 15 -15.09 9.58 -15.74
CA GLN A 15 -14.15 10.65 -16.04
C GLN A 15 -13.05 10.71 -14.99
N SER A 16 -11.80 10.84 -15.44
CA SER A 16 -10.66 11.00 -14.52
C SER A 16 -10.86 12.25 -13.66
N THR A 17 -10.70 12.09 -12.36
CA THR A 17 -10.80 13.18 -11.38
C THR A 17 -9.65 13.13 -10.39
N GLN A 18 -9.39 14.25 -9.73
CA GLN A 18 -8.49 14.37 -8.57
C GLN A 18 -9.28 14.75 -7.29
N ASP A 19 -10.58 14.94 -7.46
CA ASP A 19 -11.49 15.32 -6.39
C ASP A 19 -11.97 14.07 -5.64
N VAL A 20 -11.65 14.01 -4.36
CA VAL A 20 -12.02 12.91 -3.46
C VAL A 20 -13.53 12.84 -3.26
N GLU A 21 -14.23 13.96 -3.22
CA GLU A 21 -15.68 14.01 -3.08
C GLU A 21 -16.38 13.38 -4.30
N ALA A 22 -15.84 13.59 -5.51
CA ALA A 22 -16.35 12.96 -6.71
C ALA A 22 -16.12 11.42 -6.74
N TYR A 23 -15.15 10.92 -5.97
CA TYR A 23 -14.95 9.49 -5.79
C TYR A 23 -15.94 8.88 -4.79
N TYR A 24 -16.17 9.52 -3.65
CA TYR A 24 -17.08 8.99 -2.61
C TYR A 24 -18.56 9.15 -2.95
N GLY A 25 -18.91 10.07 -3.86
CA GLY A 25 -20.28 10.25 -4.35
C GLY A 25 -21.31 10.70 -3.32
N PRO A 26 -22.59 10.40 -3.43
CA PRO A 26 -23.30 9.56 -4.41
C PRO A 26 -23.55 10.23 -5.78
N PRO A 27 -23.48 9.50 -6.90
CA PRO A 27 -23.03 8.12 -7.02
C PRO A 27 -21.50 7.97 -6.94
N GLU A 28 -21.02 6.81 -6.47
CA GLU A 28 -19.63 6.55 -6.22
C GLU A 28 -18.81 6.40 -7.51
N GLY A 29 -17.56 6.86 -7.45
CA GLY A 29 -16.56 6.65 -8.48
C GLY A 29 -15.81 5.32 -8.30
N ALA A 30 -14.61 5.23 -8.89
CA ALA A 30 -13.78 4.04 -8.77
C ALA A 30 -12.28 4.36 -8.78
N ILE A 31 -11.50 3.49 -8.14
CA ILE A 31 -10.04 3.49 -8.24
C ILE A 31 -9.64 2.83 -9.55
N LEU A 32 -8.71 3.45 -10.26
CA LEU A 32 -8.18 2.90 -11.51
C LEU A 32 -7.18 1.77 -11.23
N PRO A 33 -7.18 0.70 -12.05
CA PRO A 33 -6.28 -0.42 -11.85
C PRO A 33 -4.83 -0.05 -12.12
N LEU A 34 -3.90 -0.76 -11.48
CA LEU A 34 -2.47 -0.60 -11.69
C LEU A 34 -2.11 -0.66 -13.19
N GLY A 35 -1.31 0.33 -13.63
CA GLY A 35 -0.85 0.44 -15.02
C GLY A 35 -1.83 1.15 -15.97
N PHE A 36 -2.95 1.67 -15.47
CA PHE A 36 -3.84 2.50 -16.30
C PHE A 36 -3.11 3.82 -16.73
N PRO A 37 -3.37 4.35 -17.95
CA PRO A 37 -4.30 3.84 -18.97
C PRO A 37 -3.71 2.76 -19.90
N GLN A 38 -2.38 2.61 -20.01
CA GLN A 38 -1.76 1.78 -21.05
C GLN A 38 -1.88 0.28 -20.77
N SER A 39 -1.79 -0.12 -19.50
CA SER A 39 -1.72 -1.52 -19.07
C SER A 39 -2.75 -1.89 -17.99
N GLY A 40 -3.84 -1.11 -17.85
CA GLY A 40 -4.86 -1.32 -16.83
C GLY A 40 -5.47 -2.71 -16.80
N HIS A 41 -5.57 -3.38 -17.98
CA HIS A 41 -6.03 -4.77 -18.07
C HIS A 41 -5.16 -5.75 -17.26
N LYS A 42 -3.84 -5.51 -17.14
CA LYS A 42 -2.94 -6.33 -16.30
C LYS A 42 -3.21 -6.10 -14.82
N GLY A 43 -3.39 -4.83 -14.42
CA GLY A 43 -3.76 -4.47 -13.05
C GLY A 43 -5.13 -5.02 -12.66
N THR A 44 -6.11 -4.98 -13.57
CA THR A 44 -7.43 -5.60 -13.35
C THR A 44 -7.30 -7.11 -13.15
N GLY A 45 -6.53 -7.80 -14.00
CA GLY A 45 -6.30 -9.24 -13.82
C GLY A 45 -5.67 -9.57 -12.48
N LEU A 46 -4.69 -8.79 -12.03
CA LEU A 46 -4.06 -8.95 -10.73
C LEU A 46 -5.07 -8.70 -9.58
N ALA A 47 -5.86 -7.64 -9.66
CA ALA A 47 -6.88 -7.32 -8.66
C ALA A 47 -7.91 -8.45 -8.52
N VAL A 48 -8.42 -8.99 -9.62
CA VAL A 48 -9.37 -10.12 -9.62
C VAL A 48 -8.77 -11.36 -8.95
N ILE A 49 -7.52 -11.71 -9.27
CA ILE A 49 -6.85 -12.88 -8.68
C ILE A 49 -6.62 -12.66 -7.18
N ILE A 50 -6.20 -11.46 -6.77
CA ILE A 50 -6.00 -11.12 -5.35
C ILE A 50 -7.33 -11.20 -4.60
N ASP A 51 -8.40 -10.64 -5.14
CA ASP A 51 -9.72 -10.66 -4.52
C ASP A 51 -10.24 -12.10 -4.35
N ILE A 52 -10.09 -12.95 -5.36
CA ILE A 52 -10.44 -14.38 -5.25
C ILE A 52 -9.60 -15.09 -4.18
N LEU A 53 -8.27 -14.91 -4.20
CA LEU A 53 -7.39 -15.61 -3.27
C LEU A 53 -7.53 -15.08 -1.84
N ALA A 54 -7.56 -13.78 -1.64
CA ALA A 54 -7.68 -13.19 -0.32
C ALA A 54 -9.12 -13.29 0.20
N GLY A 55 -10.11 -12.88 -0.59
CA GLY A 55 -11.50 -12.86 -0.19
C GLY A 55 -12.11 -14.25 -0.02
N THR A 56 -12.02 -15.11 -1.05
CA THR A 56 -12.65 -16.44 -1.00
C THR A 56 -11.97 -17.37 0.00
N LEU A 57 -10.64 -17.45 0.03
CA LEU A 57 -9.93 -18.36 0.93
C LEU A 57 -10.01 -17.93 2.41
N SER A 58 -10.18 -16.65 2.69
CA SER A 58 -10.40 -16.18 4.07
C SER A 58 -11.83 -16.40 4.59
N GLY A 59 -12.77 -16.71 3.69
CA GLY A 59 -14.19 -16.81 4.02
C GLY A 59 -14.93 -15.47 4.03
N ALA A 60 -14.23 -14.35 3.77
CA ALA A 60 -14.86 -13.00 3.70
C ALA A 60 -15.68 -12.80 2.41
N GLY A 61 -15.41 -13.60 1.38
CA GLY A 61 -15.99 -13.42 0.04
C GLY A 61 -15.23 -12.41 -0.80
N CYS A 62 -15.55 -12.39 -2.10
CA CYS A 62 -15.00 -11.38 -3.02
C CYS A 62 -15.77 -10.07 -2.91
N SER A 63 -15.19 -9.00 -3.47
CA SER A 63 -15.83 -7.69 -3.58
C SER A 63 -17.20 -7.79 -4.23
N GLN A 64 -18.20 -7.16 -3.63
CA GLN A 64 -19.58 -7.17 -4.10
C GLN A 64 -20.31 -5.90 -3.65
N VAL A 65 -21.47 -5.64 -4.26
CA VAL A 65 -22.34 -4.55 -3.83
C VAL A 65 -22.98 -4.94 -2.48
N ASP A 66 -23.00 -4.01 -1.54
CA ASP A 66 -23.55 -4.21 -0.18
C ASP A 66 -22.99 -5.47 0.53
N PRO A 67 -21.68 -5.53 0.80
CA PRO A 67 -21.10 -6.67 1.49
C PRO A 67 -21.68 -6.79 2.91
N PRO A 68 -21.90 -8.02 3.42
CA PRO A 68 -22.46 -8.22 4.75
C PRO A 68 -21.58 -7.69 5.87
N GLU A 69 -20.27 -7.64 5.63
CA GLU A 69 -19.26 -7.05 6.52
C GLU A 69 -18.19 -6.34 5.68
N THR A 70 -17.68 -5.22 6.19
CA THR A 70 -16.53 -4.53 5.61
C THR A 70 -15.25 -4.96 6.31
N GLY A 71 -14.22 -5.31 5.53
CA GLY A 71 -12.95 -5.73 6.10
C GLY A 71 -11.87 -5.87 5.03
N ASN A 72 -10.67 -6.21 5.49
CA ASN A 72 -9.54 -6.52 4.62
C ASN A 72 -9.15 -7.98 4.79
N ALA A 73 -9.01 -8.69 3.68
CA ALA A 73 -8.50 -10.04 3.66
C ALA A 73 -7.08 -10.07 3.09
N LEU A 74 -6.25 -11.00 3.55
CA LEU A 74 -4.87 -11.16 3.14
C LEU A 74 -4.63 -12.58 2.61
N PHE A 75 -3.91 -12.68 1.51
CA PHE A 75 -3.29 -13.93 1.05
C PHE A 75 -1.78 -13.83 1.25
N ILE A 76 -1.22 -14.74 2.03
CA ILE A 76 0.21 -14.79 2.35
C ILE A 76 0.78 -16.12 1.86
N GLY A 77 1.75 -16.06 0.95
CA GLY A 77 2.51 -17.21 0.46
C GLY A 77 3.94 -17.20 1.01
N VAL A 78 4.39 -18.32 1.55
CA VAL A 78 5.77 -18.51 2.01
C VAL A 78 6.40 -19.66 1.24
N LEU A 79 7.56 -19.39 0.63
CA LEU A 79 8.30 -20.39 -0.15
C LEU A 79 9.61 -20.72 0.56
N ASP A 80 9.88 -22.01 0.75
CA ASP A 80 11.21 -22.48 1.19
C ASP A 80 12.13 -22.57 -0.03
N MET A 81 13.04 -21.61 -0.15
CA MET A 81 13.98 -21.54 -1.28
C MET A 81 14.93 -22.74 -1.31
N ALA A 82 15.22 -23.37 -0.17
CA ALA A 82 16.12 -24.51 -0.10
C ALA A 82 15.58 -25.76 -0.82
N VAL A 83 14.27 -25.82 -1.07
CA VAL A 83 13.66 -26.91 -1.85
C VAL A 83 14.01 -26.80 -3.34
N PHE A 84 14.32 -25.62 -3.85
CA PHE A 84 14.55 -25.36 -5.27
C PHE A 84 16.05 -25.29 -5.63
N VAL A 85 16.83 -24.55 -4.81
CA VAL A 85 18.26 -24.33 -5.04
C VAL A 85 18.99 -24.24 -3.70
N PRO A 86 20.34 -24.50 -3.65
CA PRO A 86 21.13 -24.24 -2.45
C PRO A 86 20.99 -22.77 -2.01
N LEU A 87 20.77 -22.53 -0.72
CA LEU A 87 20.54 -21.16 -0.19
C LEU A 87 21.70 -20.20 -0.50
N GLU A 88 22.93 -20.69 -0.44
CA GLU A 88 24.12 -19.89 -0.77
C GLU A 88 24.08 -19.40 -2.22
N GLU A 89 23.68 -20.26 -3.14
CA GLU A 89 23.52 -19.89 -4.54
C GLU A 89 22.36 -18.91 -4.76
N PHE A 90 21.23 -19.14 -4.07
CA PHE A 90 20.09 -18.21 -4.10
C PHE A 90 20.48 -16.82 -3.63
N PHE A 91 21.15 -16.71 -2.49
CA PHE A 91 21.57 -15.41 -1.96
C PHE A 91 22.59 -14.75 -2.87
N LYS A 92 23.59 -15.49 -3.37
CA LYS A 92 24.57 -14.92 -4.28
C LYS A 92 23.93 -14.36 -5.56
N GLN A 93 23.05 -15.13 -6.21
CA GLN A 93 22.36 -14.66 -7.41
C GLN A 93 21.46 -13.46 -7.14
N THR A 94 20.82 -13.39 -5.97
CA THR A 94 19.99 -12.27 -5.56
C THR A 94 20.83 -11.01 -5.32
N GLU A 95 21.97 -11.13 -4.64
CA GLU A 95 22.91 -10.02 -4.43
C GLU A 95 23.48 -9.52 -5.77
N ASP A 96 23.96 -10.40 -6.63
CA ASP A 96 24.48 -10.04 -7.97
C ASP A 96 23.40 -9.28 -8.77
N PHE A 97 22.13 -9.69 -8.68
CA PHE A 97 21.02 -9.03 -9.36
C PHE A 97 20.70 -7.66 -8.78
N ILE A 98 20.72 -7.53 -7.46
CA ILE A 98 20.54 -6.26 -6.77
C ILE A 98 21.65 -5.26 -7.16
N ASP A 99 22.90 -5.70 -7.14
CA ASP A 99 24.04 -4.88 -7.52
C ASP A 99 23.94 -4.43 -8.98
N TRP A 100 23.50 -5.31 -9.87
CA TRP A 100 23.27 -4.96 -11.26
C TRP A 100 22.19 -3.89 -11.42
N ILE A 101 21.04 -4.01 -10.72
CA ILE A 101 19.99 -2.99 -10.74
C ILE A 101 20.53 -1.66 -10.20
N LYS A 102 21.24 -1.68 -9.08
CA LYS A 102 21.79 -0.48 -8.44
C LYS A 102 22.88 0.19 -9.28
N SER A 103 23.53 -0.53 -10.15
CA SER A 103 24.51 0.03 -11.09
C SER A 103 23.90 0.82 -12.24
N CYS A 104 22.58 0.69 -12.47
CA CYS A 104 21.91 1.42 -13.53
C CYS A 104 21.91 2.93 -13.24
N PRO A 105 22.18 3.79 -14.24
CA PRO A 105 22.02 5.21 -14.07
C PRO A 105 20.56 5.57 -13.70
N PRO A 106 20.34 6.46 -12.73
CA PRO A 106 18.99 6.89 -12.42
C PRO A 106 18.40 7.72 -13.57
N ALA A 107 17.09 7.76 -13.69
CA ALA A 107 16.40 8.62 -14.65
C ALA A 107 16.57 10.09 -14.27
N GLU A 108 16.35 10.99 -15.23
CA GLU A 108 16.38 12.43 -14.99
C GLU A 108 15.41 12.84 -13.88
N GLY A 109 15.90 13.61 -12.91
CA GLY A 109 15.15 14.05 -11.73
C GLY A 109 15.19 13.08 -10.54
N PHE A 110 15.97 11.99 -10.63
CA PHE A 110 16.18 11.05 -9.53
C PHE A 110 17.66 10.93 -9.20
N ASP A 111 17.98 10.82 -7.90
CA ASP A 111 19.37 10.74 -7.43
C ASP A 111 19.90 9.28 -7.47
N GLU A 112 19.01 8.30 -7.37
CA GLU A 112 19.38 6.87 -7.31
C GLU A 112 18.25 5.96 -7.81
N VAL A 113 18.59 4.71 -8.15
CA VAL A 113 17.64 3.63 -8.34
C VAL A 113 17.30 3.03 -6.98
N VAL A 114 16.02 3.04 -6.60
CA VAL A 114 15.53 2.56 -5.31
C VAL A 114 14.80 1.22 -5.51
N LEU A 115 15.16 0.22 -4.71
CA LEU A 115 14.50 -1.07 -4.70
C LEU A 115 13.22 -1.04 -3.82
N PRO A 116 12.25 -1.90 -4.11
CA PRO A 116 11.07 -2.06 -3.25
C PRO A 116 11.47 -2.33 -1.79
N GLY A 117 10.95 -1.53 -0.88
CA GLY A 117 11.22 -1.64 0.55
C GLY A 117 12.35 -0.72 1.08
N GLU A 118 13.31 -0.28 0.26
CA GLU A 118 14.41 0.59 0.72
C GLU A 118 13.90 1.91 1.30
N ASN A 119 13.00 2.58 0.60
CA ASN A 119 12.45 3.84 1.09
C ASN A 119 11.63 3.65 2.38
N SER A 120 10.83 2.61 2.45
CA SER A 120 10.09 2.26 3.67
C SER A 120 11.03 1.98 4.84
N HIS A 121 12.15 1.30 4.60
CA HIS A 121 13.17 1.05 5.61
C HIS A 121 13.84 2.35 6.09
N ARG A 122 14.19 3.25 5.18
CA ARG A 122 14.75 4.58 5.52
C ARG A 122 13.79 5.39 6.40
N ILE A 123 12.52 5.46 5.98
CA ILE A 123 11.48 6.16 6.73
C ILE A 123 11.28 5.50 8.11
N TYR A 124 11.28 4.17 8.18
CA TYR A 124 11.20 3.45 9.45
C TYR A 124 12.33 3.82 10.40
N GLN A 125 13.58 3.82 9.92
CA GLN A 125 14.75 4.19 10.74
C GLN A 125 14.67 5.66 11.20
N GLN A 126 14.28 6.56 10.32
CA GLN A 126 14.07 7.97 10.64
C GLN A 126 12.99 8.14 11.71
N ARG A 127 11.83 7.52 11.55
CA ARG A 127 10.72 7.62 12.50
C ARG A 127 11.04 6.96 13.83
N ARG A 128 11.81 5.89 13.82
CA ARG A 128 12.25 5.23 15.05
C ARG A 128 13.15 6.11 15.90
N SER A 129 13.97 6.97 15.30
CA SER A 129 14.87 7.88 16.01
C SER A 129 14.21 9.23 16.35
N ALA A 130 13.37 9.76 15.44
CA ALA A 130 12.79 11.09 15.58
C ALA A 130 11.34 11.08 16.12
N GLY A 131 10.72 9.90 16.21
CA GLY A 131 9.30 9.75 16.57
C GLY A 131 8.39 9.73 15.35
N LEU A 132 7.14 9.38 15.60
CA LEU A 132 6.07 9.35 14.61
C LEU A 132 5.24 10.64 14.72
N ARG A 133 5.09 11.33 13.61
CA ARG A 133 4.19 12.47 13.53
C ARG A 133 2.76 11.97 13.33
N VAL A 134 1.89 12.31 14.27
CA VAL A 134 0.45 12.04 14.21
C VAL A 134 -0.26 13.38 13.97
N ASP A 135 -1.22 13.40 13.05
CA ASP A 135 -2.01 14.61 12.83
C ASP A 135 -2.95 14.88 14.02
N GLU A 136 -3.36 16.13 14.15
CA GLU A 136 -4.13 16.61 15.31
C GLU A 136 -5.51 15.95 15.44
N SER A 137 -6.15 15.66 14.31
CA SER A 137 -7.45 14.98 14.27
C SER A 137 -7.33 13.52 14.74
N ALA A 138 -6.35 12.77 14.20
CA ALA A 138 -6.10 11.40 14.64
C ALA A 138 -5.68 11.33 16.10
N TRP A 139 -4.85 12.27 16.58
CA TRP A 139 -4.46 12.34 17.99
C TRP A 139 -5.66 12.61 18.92
N THR A 140 -6.58 13.46 18.52
CA THR A 140 -7.82 13.72 19.26
C THR A 140 -8.66 12.46 19.40
N GLN A 141 -8.89 11.73 18.29
CA GLN A 141 -9.64 10.47 18.31
C GLN A 141 -8.98 9.40 19.17
N ILE A 142 -7.65 9.29 19.12
CA ILE A 142 -6.88 8.38 19.97
C ILE A 142 -7.06 8.70 21.44
N ASN A 143 -7.02 9.99 21.84
CA ASN A 143 -7.26 10.42 23.21
C ASN A 143 -8.68 10.11 23.72
N GLU A 144 -9.69 10.35 22.87
CA GLU A 144 -11.08 10.02 23.18
C GLU A 144 -11.27 8.52 23.42
N LEU A 145 -10.70 7.68 22.53
CA LEU A 145 -10.75 6.22 22.67
C LEU A 145 -10.00 5.73 23.91
N ALA A 146 -8.81 6.25 24.15
CA ALA A 146 -8.02 5.87 25.33
C ALA A 146 -8.75 6.22 26.63
N THR A 147 -9.38 7.38 26.68
CA THR A 147 -10.22 7.80 27.82
C THR A 147 -11.41 6.85 28.01
N ALA A 148 -12.11 6.51 26.93
CA ALA A 148 -13.26 5.60 26.97
C ALA A 148 -12.91 4.17 27.37
N LEU A 149 -11.70 3.72 27.04
CA LEU A 149 -11.19 2.37 27.31
C LEU A 149 -10.33 2.29 28.58
N GLU A 150 -10.15 3.41 29.29
CA GLU A 150 -9.28 3.52 30.48
C GLU A 150 -7.82 3.05 30.20
N VAL A 151 -7.27 3.41 29.03
CA VAL A 151 -5.90 3.07 28.62
C VAL A 151 -5.00 4.31 28.71
N ASP A 152 -3.83 4.13 29.31
CA ASP A 152 -2.82 5.20 29.37
C ASP A 152 -2.15 5.40 28.01
N LEU A 153 -2.01 6.65 27.60
CA LEU A 153 -1.26 7.02 26.40
C LEU A 153 0.17 7.42 26.74
N PRO A 154 1.13 7.17 25.82
CA PRO A 154 2.47 7.71 25.97
C PRO A 154 2.45 9.24 25.88
N GLU A 155 3.33 9.90 26.62
CA GLU A 155 3.51 11.34 26.50
C GLU A 155 4.01 11.71 25.09
N PRO A 156 3.42 12.72 24.43
CA PRO A 156 3.93 13.22 23.16
C PRO A 156 5.38 13.70 23.29
N LEU A 157 6.22 13.39 22.31
CA LEU A 157 7.55 13.97 22.22
C LEU A 157 7.40 15.47 21.97
N GLN A 158 8.08 16.28 22.73
CA GLN A 158 8.16 17.73 22.48
C GLN A 158 8.96 17.96 21.20
N ALA A 159 8.42 18.77 20.28
CA ALA A 159 9.04 19.12 19.01
C ALA A 159 10.27 20.04 19.20
#